data_aea6e6cc17592c2071bc25f476951fd6
#
_entry.id   aea6e6cc17592c2071bc25f476951fd6
#
_cell.length_a   1.000
_cell.length_b   1.000
_cell.length_c   1.000
_cell.angle_alpha   90.00
_cell.angle_beta   90.00
_cell.angle_gamma   90.00
#
_symmetry.space_group_name_H-M   'P 1'
#
loop_
_entity.id
_entity.type
_entity.pdbx_description
1 polymer ?
#
loop_
_entity_poly.entity_id
_entity_poly.type
_entity_poly.pdbx_seq_one_letter_code
_entity_poly.pdbx_strand_id
1 'polypeptide(L)'
;MTKTTRGDQITPAQALHLFSLDRSASLKLLNHAYRKLVVKHHPDHNPGRESAAHQAMTKINAAYDVAVDYLGALRYEEIENRLDAEVQAHENFMTVFLNVANRVVDGMFTYFQYGLTNPHQRTSGTPRLRYRQALKLMYAAVARLKAIDAPNRIDSETATVFIRFAESFIDCIQIHRVLSPSSPKRERLAYNHYRDGSESLDNAIRRGFFREELSRPNELASPQSLSVSMNEFMAVLTRFRDTSWVVETVVKL
;
A
#
# COMPACT_ATOMS: atom_id res chain seq x y z
N MET A 1 -14.67 46.23 -38.22
CA MET A 1 -14.90 44.81 -38.52
C MET A 1 -13.88 44.38 -39.56
N THR A 2 -12.72 43.92 -39.13
CA THR A 2 -11.65 43.41 -40.00
C THR A 2 -11.79 41.91 -40.08
N LYS A 3 -12.16 41.42 -41.26
CA LYS A 3 -12.15 39.97 -41.61
C LYS A 3 -10.72 39.47 -41.54
N THR A 4 -10.39 38.73 -40.49
CA THR A 4 -9.15 37.96 -40.40
C THR A 4 -9.30 36.78 -41.38
N THR A 5 -8.54 36.84 -42.45
CA THR A 5 -8.48 35.82 -43.50
C THR A 5 -7.91 34.52 -42.89
N ARG A 6 -8.67 33.45 -42.96
CA ARG A 6 -8.41 32.10 -42.43
C ARG A 6 -7.32 31.32 -43.20
N GLY A 7 -6.37 32.05 -43.87
CA GLY A 7 -5.46 31.49 -44.87
C GLY A 7 -4.00 31.28 -44.44
N ASP A 8 -3.55 31.81 -43.30
CA ASP A 8 -2.11 31.84 -42.97
C ASP A 8 -1.73 31.29 -41.58
N GLN A 9 -2.59 30.50 -40.93
CA GLN A 9 -2.20 29.89 -39.68
C GLN A 9 -1.34 28.64 -39.94
N ILE A 10 -0.08 28.69 -39.50
CA ILE A 10 0.85 27.57 -39.56
C ILE A 10 0.28 26.44 -38.69
N THR A 11 0.07 25.27 -39.28
CA THR A 11 -0.36 24.10 -38.50
C THR A 11 0.82 23.48 -37.72
N PRO A 12 0.57 22.79 -36.59
CA PRO A 12 1.64 22.14 -35.83
C PRO A 12 2.52 21.21 -36.68
N ALA A 13 1.93 20.47 -37.62
CA ALA A 13 2.67 19.61 -38.53
C ALA A 13 3.60 20.39 -39.46
N GLN A 14 3.11 21.53 -40.00
CA GLN A 14 3.92 22.43 -40.83
C GLN A 14 5.04 23.09 -40.02
N ALA A 15 4.73 23.47 -38.78
CA ALA A 15 5.71 24.05 -37.86
C ALA A 15 6.86 23.06 -37.57
N LEU A 16 6.54 21.83 -37.20
CA LEU A 16 7.55 20.78 -36.96
C LEU A 16 8.34 20.43 -38.22
N HIS A 17 7.68 20.35 -39.38
CA HIS A 17 8.33 20.08 -40.65
C HIS A 17 9.37 21.15 -41.01
N LEU A 18 9.09 22.44 -40.71
CA LEU A 18 10.05 23.53 -40.93
C LEU A 18 11.37 23.30 -40.18
N PHE A 19 11.31 22.70 -38.99
CA PHE A 19 12.47 22.34 -38.17
C PHE A 19 13.03 20.97 -38.46
N SER A 20 12.48 20.23 -39.43
CA SER A 20 12.81 18.83 -39.73
C SER A 20 12.62 17.90 -38.52
N LEU A 21 11.57 18.14 -37.76
CA LEU A 21 11.21 17.41 -36.55
C LEU A 21 9.85 16.72 -36.74
N ASP A 22 9.61 15.71 -35.92
CA ASP A 22 8.33 15.03 -35.80
C ASP A 22 7.70 15.26 -34.42
N ARG A 23 6.51 14.67 -34.18
CA ARG A 23 5.76 14.80 -32.94
C ARG A 23 6.44 14.16 -31.71
N SER A 24 7.48 13.35 -31.90
CA SER A 24 8.25 12.73 -30.83
C SER A 24 9.46 13.58 -30.39
N ALA A 25 9.69 14.72 -31.08
CA ALA A 25 10.81 15.59 -30.79
C ALA A 25 10.71 16.23 -29.41
N SER A 26 11.84 16.32 -28.72
CA SER A 26 11.92 17.06 -27.46
C SER A 26 12.02 18.56 -27.72
N LEU A 27 11.55 19.38 -26.76
CA LEU A 27 11.73 20.84 -26.77
C LEU A 27 13.21 21.25 -26.90
N LYS A 28 14.14 20.41 -26.40
CA LYS A 28 15.58 20.64 -26.54
C LYS A 28 16.04 20.54 -28.00
N LEU A 29 15.51 19.56 -28.75
CA LEU A 29 15.80 19.42 -30.17
C LEU A 29 15.18 20.54 -30.98
N LEU A 30 13.95 20.96 -30.66
CA LEU A 30 13.30 22.10 -31.28
C LEU A 30 14.12 23.38 -31.07
N ASN A 31 14.56 23.65 -29.83
CA ASN A 31 15.42 24.81 -29.54
C ASN A 31 16.74 24.78 -30.33
N HIS A 32 17.33 23.61 -30.51
CA HIS A 32 18.56 23.49 -31.31
C HIS A 32 18.31 23.74 -32.79
N ALA A 33 17.25 23.20 -33.35
CA ALA A 33 16.85 23.43 -34.75
C ALA A 33 16.49 24.91 -35.01
N TYR A 34 15.73 25.52 -34.10
CA TYR A 34 15.42 26.92 -34.15
C TYR A 34 16.66 27.82 -34.21
N ARG A 35 17.62 27.60 -33.28
CA ARG A 35 18.89 28.36 -33.26
C ARG A 35 19.65 28.26 -34.57
N LYS A 36 19.71 27.06 -35.17
CA LYS A 36 20.35 26.88 -36.48
C LYS A 36 19.69 27.70 -37.60
N LEU A 37 18.34 27.72 -37.63
CA LEU A 37 17.61 28.48 -38.63
C LEU A 37 17.73 29.98 -38.39
N VAL A 38 17.70 30.45 -37.13
CA VAL A 38 17.91 31.83 -36.77
C VAL A 38 19.26 32.34 -37.29
N VAL A 39 20.35 31.61 -36.99
CA VAL A 39 21.70 31.99 -37.46
C VAL A 39 21.75 32.03 -39.00
N LYS A 40 21.17 31.04 -39.67
CA LYS A 40 21.16 30.96 -41.13
C LYS A 40 20.39 32.09 -41.80
N HIS A 41 19.30 32.56 -41.21
CA HIS A 41 18.37 33.53 -41.81
C HIS A 41 18.40 34.92 -41.15
N HIS A 42 19.38 35.17 -40.26
CA HIS A 42 19.51 36.47 -39.59
C HIS A 42 19.83 37.56 -40.62
N PRO A 43 19.18 38.75 -40.56
CA PRO A 43 19.46 39.86 -41.47
C PRO A 43 20.94 40.24 -41.51
N ASP A 44 21.63 40.25 -40.37
CA ASP A 44 23.06 40.61 -40.28
C ASP A 44 23.98 39.65 -41.06
N HIS A 45 23.54 38.40 -41.24
CA HIS A 45 24.27 37.36 -41.98
C HIS A 45 23.82 37.28 -43.47
N ASN A 46 22.85 38.08 -43.90
CA ASN A 46 22.31 38.06 -45.26
C ASN A 46 22.26 39.48 -45.86
N PRO A 47 23.40 40.20 -45.98
CA PRO A 47 23.44 41.55 -46.50
C PRO A 47 22.96 41.58 -47.96
N GLY A 48 22.15 42.57 -48.30
CA GLY A 48 21.53 42.70 -49.61
C GLY A 48 20.25 41.90 -49.85
N ARG A 49 19.81 41.12 -48.81
CA ARG A 49 18.54 40.34 -48.81
C ARG A 49 17.75 40.53 -47.51
N GLU A 50 17.88 41.73 -46.88
CA GLU A 50 17.33 42.00 -45.55
C GLU A 50 15.80 41.79 -45.48
N SER A 51 15.06 42.20 -46.54
CA SER A 51 13.60 42.02 -46.62
C SER A 51 13.19 40.54 -46.65
N ALA A 52 13.91 39.70 -47.41
CA ALA A 52 13.67 38.26 -47.47
C ALA A 52 14.07 37.56 -46.15
N ALA A 53 15.17 37.99 -45.54
CA ALA A 53 15.62 37.52 -44.23
C ALA A 53 14.60 37.86 -43.15
N HIS A 54 14.04 39.04 -43.13
CA HIS A 54 12.99 39.45 -42.20
C HIS A 54 11.72 38.61 -42.34
N GLN A 55 11.26 38.35 -43.57
CA GLN A 55 10.11 37.48 -43.82
C GLN A 55 10.36 36.03 -43.37
N ALA A 56 11.56 35.52 -43.64
CA ALA A 56 11.94 34.19 -43.19
C ALA A 56 11.97 34.09 -41.66
N MET A 57 12.55 35.06 -40.96
CA MET A 57 12.58 35.14 -39.51
C MET A 57 11.18 35.19 -38.88
N THR A 58 10.27 36.00 -39.46
CA THR A 58 8.86 36.07 -39.02
C THR A 58 8.19 34.70 -39.11
N LYS A 59 8.39 33.94 -40.20
CA LYS A 59 7.87 32.59 -40.37
C LYS A 59 8.50 31.59 -39.39
N ILE A 60 9.83 31.66 -39.17
CA ILE A 60 10.55 30.80 -38.25
C ILE A 60 10.06 31.02 -36.83
N ASN A 61 9.88 32.27 -36.40
CA ASN A 61 9.40 32.59 -35.07
C ASN A 61 7.95 32.11 -34.87
N ALA A 62 7.05 32.39 -35.80
CA ALA A 62 5.66 31.93 -35.74
C ALA A 62 5.56 30.38 -35.70
N ALA A 63 6.39 29.68 -36.50
CA ALA A 63 6.45 28.23 -36.48
C ALA A 63 7.04 27.68 -35.16
N TYR A 64 8.02 28.38 -34.61
CA TYR A 64 8.60 28.00 -33.31
C TYR A 64 7.57 28.07 -32.19
N ASP A 65 6.82 29.16 -32.10
CA ASP A 65 5.77 29.33 -31.08
C ASP A 65 4.71 28.23 -31.19
N VAL A 66 4.21 27.94 -32.39
CA VAL A 66 3.24 26.86 -32.63
C VAL A 66 3.83 25.49 -32.28
N ALA A 67 5.11 25.25 -32.59
CA ALA A 67 5.77 23.97 -32.27
C ALA A 67 6.00 23.80 -30.77
N VAL A 68 6.37 24.86 -30.04
CA VAL A 68 6.54 24.85 -28.58
C VAL A 68 5.21 24.52 -27.91
N ASP A 69 4.14 25.22 -28.27
CA ASP A 69 2.81 24.99 -27.69
C ASP A 69 2.31 23.56 -27.95
N TYR A 70 2.49 23.07 -29.18
CA TYR A 70 2.06 21.74 -29.56
C TYR A 70 2.83 20.62 -28.83
N LEU A 71 4.18 20.69 -28.81
CA LEU A 71 5.00 19.69 -28.12
C LEU A 71 4.82 19.78 -26.60
N GLY A 72 4.58 20.98 -26.07
CA GLY A 72 4.25 21.19 -24.66
C GLY A 72 2.93 20.53 -24.29
N ALA A 73 1.88 20.71 -25.10
CA ALA A 73 0.57 20.10 -24.90
C ALA A 73 0.63 18.56 -24.96
N LEU A 74 1.34 17.99 -25.96
CA LEU A 74 1.53 16.53 -26.07
C LEU A 74 2.22 15.95 -24.83
N ARG A 75 3.26 16.64 -24.34
CA ARG A 75 3.99 16.17 -23.16
C ARG A 75 3.13 16.23 -21.90
N TYR A 76 2.29 17.26 -21.78
CA TYR A 76 1.35 17.37 -20.67
C TYR A 76 0.34 16.22 -20.70
N GLU A 77 -0.25 15.94 -21.86
CA GLU A 77 -1.19 14.84 -22.05
C GLU A 77 -0.56 13.46 -21.73
N GLU A 78 0.70 13.24 -22.16
CA GLU A 78 1.44 12.00 -21.81
C GLU A 78 1.66 11.84 -20.30
N ILE A 79 1.98 12.94 -19.61
CA ILE A 79 2.19 12.93 -18.15
C ILE A 79 0.85 12.68 -17.45
N GLU A 80 -0.23 13.34 -17.86
CA GLU A 80 -1.56 13.17 -17.30
C GLU A 80 -2.04 11.73 -17.45
N ASN A 81 -1.98 11.17 -18.66
CA ASN A 81 -2.36 9.79 -18.94
C ASN A 81 -1.54 8.78 -18.11
N ARG A 82 -0.25 9.05 -17.88
CA ARG A 82 0.60 8.18 -17.05
C ARG A 82 0.20 8.25 -15.58
N LEU A 83 -0.09 9.45 -15.06
CA LEU A 83 -0.54 9.65 -13.68
C LEU A 83 -1.89 8.95 -13.46
N ASP A 84 -2.82 9.10 -14.38
CA ASP A 84 -4.12 8.44 -14.31
C ASP A 84 -3.98 6.92 -14.32
N ALA A 85 -3.09 6.38 -15.15
CA ALA A 85 -2.80 4.94 -15.17
C ALA A 85 -2.17 4.45 -13.86
N GLU A 86 -1.26 5.22 -13.25
CA GLU A 86 -0.65 4.91 -11.96
C GLU A 86 -1.70 4.92 -10.82
N VAL A 87 -2.59 5.92 -10.80
CA VAL A 87 -3.70 6.02 -9.83
C VAL A 87 -4.64 4.83 -9.98
N GLN A 88 -5.06 4.53 -11.20
CA GLN A 88 -5.96 3.40 -11.47
C GLN A 88 -5.34 2.05 -11.09
N ALA A 89 -4.05 1.86 -11.33
CA ALA A 89 -3.32 0.66 -10.93
C ALA A 89 -3.27 0.51 -9.40
N HIS A 90 -3.05 1.62 -8.67
CA HIS A 90 -3.10 1.64 -7.21
C HIS A 90 -4.50 1.30 -6.67
N GLU A 91 -5.56 1.91 -7.19
CA GLU A 91 -6.95 1.64 -6.78
C GLU A 91 -7.35 0.18 -7.01
N ASN A 92 -6.99 -0.38 -8.16
CA ASN A 92 -7.22 -1.78 -8.48
C ASN A 92 -6.48 -2.71 -7.51
N PHE A 93 -5.21 -2.43 -7.24
CA PHE A 93 -4.42 -3.16 -6.26
C PHE A 93 -5.08 -3.10 -4.87
N MET A 94 -5.41 -1.91 -4.37
CA MET A 94 -6.01 -1.72 -3.05
C MET A 94 -7.35 -2.44 -2.91
N THR A 95 -8.17 -2.45 -3.95
CA THR A 95 -9.44 -3.17 -3.97
C THR A 95 -9.22 -4.68 -3.78
N VAL A 96 -8.29 -5.27 -4.53
CA VAL A 96 -7.97 -6.70 -4.42
C VAL A 96 -7.30 -7.01 -3.09
N PHE A 97 -6.34 -6.17 -2.68
CA PHE A 97 -5.60 -6.31 -1.42
C PHE A 97 -6.55 -6.31 -0.22
N LEU A 98 -7.43 -5.31 -0.10
CA LEU A 98 -8.37 -5.19 1.01
C LEU A 98 -9.36 -6.36 1.06
N ASN A 99 -9.88 -6.80 -0.09
CA ASN A 99 -10.76 -7.97 -0.16
C ASN A 99 -10.10 -9.24 0.37
N VAL A 100 -8.81 -9.42 0.11
CA VAL A 100 -8.06 -10.60 0.60
C VAL A 100 -7.64 -10.41 2.05
N ALA A 101 -7.19 -9.20 2.44
CA ALA A 101 -6.81 -8.86 3.81
C ALA A 101 -7.99 -9.06 4.78
N ASN A 102 -9.19 -8.68 4.40
CA ASN A 102 -10.41 -8.88 5.20
C ASN A 102 -10.63 -10.36 5.53
N ARG A 103 -10.22 -11.30 4.67
CA ARG A 103 -10.31 -12.74 4.99
C ARG A 103 -9.36 -13.17 6.11
N VAL A 104 -8.20 -12.51 6.24
CA VAL A 104 -7.34 -12.70 7.41
C VAL A 104 -8.05 -12.20 8.66
N VAL A 105 -8.64 -11.02 8.59
CA VAL A 105 -9.41 -10.41 9.69
C VAL A 105 -10.59 -11.30 10.08
N ASP A 106 -11.34 -11.87 9.13
CA ASP A 106 -12.42 -12.82 9.39
C ASP A 106 -11.93 -14.08 10.12
N GLY A 107 -10.76 -14.56 9.74
CA GLY A 107 -10.10 -15.68 10.43
C GLY A 107 -9.73 -15.33 11.88
N MET A 108 -9.16 -14.14 12.10
CA MET A 108 -8.86 -13.62 13.44
C MET A 108 -10.14 -13.42 14.25
N PHE A 109 -11.17 -12.84 13.64
CA PHE A 109 -12.50 -12.67 14.24
C PHE A 109 -13.05 -14.01 14.73
N THR A 110 -13.06 -15.02 13.86
CA THR A 110 -13.49 -16.38 14.22
C THR A 110 -12.69 -16.96 15.39
N TYR A 111 -11.36 -16.73 15.38
CA TYR A 111 -10.49 -17.20 16.45
C TYR A 111 -10.87 -16.61 17.82
N PHE A 112 -11.10 -15.32 17.91
CA PHE A 112 -11.47 -14.66 19.15
C PHE A 112 -12.93 -14.89 19.54
N GLN A 113 -13.87 -14.86 18.60
CA GLN A 113 -15.29 -15.05 18.84
C GLN A 113 -15.59 -16.40 19.54
N TYR A 114 -14.92 -17.46 19.12
CA TYR A 114 -15.16 -18.81 19.69
C TYR A 114 -14.23 -19.14 20.87
N GLY A 115 -13.49 -18.18 21.41
CA GLY A 115 -12.60 -18.41 22.55
C GLY A 115 -11.49 -19.41 22.26
N LEU A 116 -11.02 -19.46 21.00
CA LEU A 116 -10.04 -20.45 20.54
C LEU A 116 -8.62 -20.16 21.05
N THR A 117 -8.44 -19.15 21.86
CA THR A 117 -7.22 -18.87 22.61
C THR A 117 -6.89 -19.96 23.62
N ASN A 118 -7.91 -20.62 24.18
CA ASN A 118 -7.71 -21.76 25.05
C ASN A 118 -7.39 -23.03 24.24
N PRO A 119 -6.16 -23.60 24.32
CA PRO A 119 -5.75 -24.77 23.56
C PRO A 119 -6.65 -26.00 23.78
N HIS A 120 -7.22 -26.17 24.97
CA HIS A 120 -8.11 -27.28 25.27
C HIS A 120 -9.40 -27.25 24.45
N GLN A 121 -9.93 -26.08 24.16
CA GLN A 121 -11.12 -25.93 23.33
C GLN A 121 -10.89 -26.33 21.87
N ARG A 122 -9.62 -26.30 21.40
CA ARG A 122 -9.26 -26.65 20.01
C ARG A 122 -9.17 -28.16 19.74
N THR A 123 -9.33 -28.98 20.77
CA THR A 123 -9.08 -30.43 20.66
C THR A 123 -10.29 -31.23 20.18
N SER A 124 -11.50 -30.75 20.39
CA SER A 124 -12.72 -31.50 20.07
C SER A 124 -13.91 -30.60 19.71
N GLY A 125 -14.94 -31.19 19.11
CA GLY A 125 -16.24 -30.54 18.84
C GLY A 125 -16.19 -29.37 17.86
N THR A 126 -17.18 -28.50 17.98
CA THR A 126 -17.32 -27.29 17.14
C THR A 126 -16.14 -26.33 17.22
N PRO A 127 -15.56 -26.04 18.40
CA PRO A 127 -14.38 -25.18 18.49
C PRO A 127 -13.20 -25.67 17.65
N ARG A 128 -12.93 -26.99 17.63
CA ARG A 128 -11.89 -27.57 16.76
C ARG A 128 -12.16 -27.32 15.29
N LEU A 129 -13.42 -27.46 14.86
CA LEU A 129 -13.79 -27.18 13.46
C LEU A 129 -13.58 -25.71 13.11
N ARG A 130 -14.02 -24.80 13.99
CA ARG A 130 -13.86 -23.34 13.82
C ARG A 130 -12.38 -22.94 13.77
N TYR A 131 -11.56 -23.52 14.64
CA TYR A 131 -10.12 -23.29 14.62
C TYR A 131 -9.48 -23.68 13.28
N ARG A 132 -9.80 -24.88 12.78
CA ARG A 132 -9.31 -25.33 11.46
C ARG A 132 -9.80 -24.47 10.32
N GLN A 133 -11.07 -24.01 10.36
CA GLN A 133 -11.63 -23.12 9.37
C GLN A 133 -10.92 -21.76 9.39
N ALA A 134 -10.70 -21.18 10.56
CA ALA A 134 -9.98 -19.91 10.72
C ALA A 134 -8.55 -20.01 10.16
N LEU A 135 -7.79 -21.04 10.53
CA LEU A 135 -6.46 -21.29 9.99
C LEU A 135 -6.46 -21.45 8.47
N LYS A 136 -7.37 -22.29 7.94
CA LYS A 136 -7.47 -22.51 6.49
C LYS A 136 -7.76 -21.21 5.75
N LEU A 137 -8.65 -20.38 6.28
CA LEU A 137 -9.02 -19.09 5.70
C LEU A 137 -7.82 -18.14 5.68
N MET A 138 -7.11 -18.01 6.81
CA MET A 138 -5.96 -17.13 6.92
C MET A 138 -4.79 -17.60 6.04
N TYR A 139 -4.46 -18.89 6.02
CA TYR A 139 -3.41 -19.42 5.14
C TYR A 139 -3.71 -19.19 3.67
N ALA A 140 -4.96 -19.45 3.25
CA ALA A 140 -5.37 -19.21 1.87
C ALA A 140 -5.30 -17.72 1.50
N ALA A 141 -5.66 -16.84 2.43
CA ALA A 141 -5.58 -15.40 2.25
C ALA A 141 -4.11 -14.93 2.14
N VAL A 142 -3.23 -15.37 3.03
CA VAL A 142 -1.80 -15.04 2.98
C VAL A 142 -1.16 -15.53 1.68
N ALA A 143 -1.45 -16.76 1.26
CA ALA A 143 -0.95 -17.29 -0.01
C ALA A 143 -1.41 -16.43 -1.20
N ARG A 144 -2.66 -15.96 -1.18
CA ARG A 144 -3.21 -15.09 -2.23
C ARG A 144 -2.61 -13.69 -2.17
N LEU A 145 -2.38 -13.12 -0.97
CA LEU A 145 -1.70 -11.82 -0.81
C LEU A 145 -0.29 -11.85 -1.39
N LYS A 146 0.45 -12.94 -1.18
CA LYS A 146 1.79 -13.11 -1.75
C LYS A 146 1.81 -13.22 -3.27
N ALA A 147 0.69 -13.56 -3.90
CA ALA A 147 0.54 -13.70 -5.34
C ALA A 147 0.01 -12.44 -6.03
N ILE A 148 -0.29 -11.37 -5.28
CA ILE A 148 -0.74 -10.10 -5.84
C ILE A 148 0.48 -9.27 -6.22
N ASP A 149 0.55 -8.88 -7.50
CA ASP A 149 1.58 -7.96 -7.98
C ASP A 149 1.22 -6.53 -7.56
N ALA A 150 2.13 -5.88 -6.87
CA ALA A 150 1.97 -4.50 -6.45
C ALA A 150 2.46 -3.55 -7.55
N PRO A 151 1.69 -2.51 -7.92
CA PRO A 151 2.03 -1.63 -9.04
C PRO A 151 3.21 -0.69 -8.73
N ASN A 152 3.51 -0.47 -7.48
CA ASN A 152 4.57 0.42 -7.04
C ASN A 152 5.20 -0.05 -5.72
N ARG A 153 6.28 0.62 -5.31
CA ARG A 153 7.04 0.27 -4.11
C ARG A 153 6.22 0.41 -2.81
N ILE A 154 5.40 1.45 -2.70
CA ILE A 154 4.60 1.73 -1.49
C ILE A 154 3.58 0.61 -1.28
N ASP A 155 2.90 0.22 -2.34
CA ASP A 155 1.92 -0.88 -2.30
C ASP A 155 2.58 -2.22 -1.96
N SER A 156 3.77 -2.46 -2.50
CA SER A 156 4.58 -3.65 -2.18
C SER A 156 5.00 -3.69 -0.71
N GLU A 157 5.44 -2.57 -0.16
CA GLU A 157 5.80 -2.44 1.26
C GLU A 157 4.58 -2.64 2.15
N THR A 158 3.43 -2.06 1.81
CA THR A 158 2.16 -2.23 2.52
C THR A 158 1.74 -3.70 2.56
N ALA A 159 1.74 -4.38 1.42
CA ALA A 159 1.43 -5.81 1.34
C ALA A 159 2.40 -6.64 2.19
N THR A 160 3.70 -6.35 2.11
CA THR A 160 4.74 -7.07 2.85
C THR A 160 4.55 -6.96 4.36
N VAL A 161 4.27 -5.76 4.87
CA VAL A 161 4.03 -5.53 6.30
C VAL A 161 2.80 -6.31 6.77
N PHE A 162 1.71 -6.26 6.02
CA PHE A 162 0.50 -6.98 6.37
C PHE A 162 0.68 -8.51 6.30
N ILE A 163 1.37 -9.03 5.30
CA ILE A 163 1.68 -10.45 5.17
C ILE A 163 2.48 -10.94 6.38
N ARG A 164 3.54 -10.21 6.77
CA ARG A 164 4.35 -10.56 7.94
C ARG A 164 3.53 -10.54 9.23
N PHE A 165 2.66 -9.56 9.39
CA PHE A 165 1.72 -9.52 10.52
C PHE A 165 0.82 -10.75 10.55
N ALA A 166 0.19 -11.10 9.41
CA ALA A 166 -0.70 -12.23 9.30
C ALA A 166 0.01 -13.57 9.57
N GLU A 167 1.22 -13.76 9.04
CA GLU A 167 2.05 -14.94 9.29
C GLU A 167 2.42 -15.06 10.77
N SER A 168 2.90 -13.96 11.37
CA SER A 168 3.24 -13.92 12.80
C SER A 168 2.03 -14.25 13.67
N PHE A 169 0.85 -13.73 13.33
CA PHE A 169 -0.38 -14.07 14.04
C PHE A 169 -0.72 -15.55 13.91
N ILE A 170 -0.65 -16.13 12.70
CA ILE A 170 -0.90 -17.55 12.45
C ILE A 170 0.06 -18.42 13.26
N ASP A 171 1.34 -18.07 13.27
CA ASP A 171 2.35 -18.80 14.05
C ASP A 171 2.05 -18.72 15.55
N CYS A 172 1.71 -17.54 16.07
CA CYS A 172 1.34 -17.37 17.48
C CYS A 172 0.16 -18.24 17.89
N ILE A 173 -0.89 -18.31 17.08
CA ILE A 173 -2.09 -19.08 17.44
C ILE A 173 -1.90 -20.59 17.26
N GLN A 174 -0.86 -21.04 16.58
CA GLN A 174 -0.51 -22.45 16.44
C GLN A 174 0.31 -23.01 17.60
N ILE A 175 0.81 -22.18 18.47
CA ILE A 175 1.55 -22.63 19.66
C ILE A 175 0.60 -23.40 20.57
N HIS A 176 0.82 -24.71 20.64
CA HIS A 176 0.00 -25.67 21.38
C HIS A 176 0.74 -26.20 22.61
N ARG A 177 1.18 -25.28 23.46
CA ARG A 177 1.82 -25.76 24.68
C ARG A 177 0.75 -26.02 25.74
N VAL A 178 0.63 -27.29 26.12
CA VAL A 178 -0.26 -27.72 27.20
C VAL A 178 0.60 -28.11 28.38
N LEU A 179 0.22 -27.64 29.56
CA LEU A 179 0.90 -28.03 30.79
C LEU A 179 0.75 -29.53 31.03
N SER A 180 1.86 -30.23 31.15
CA SER A 180 1.82 -31.65 31.54
C SER A 180 1.38 -31.79 33.00
N PRO A 181 0.55 -32.80 33.34
CA PRO A 181 0.22 -33.12 34.74
C PRO A 181 1.44 -33.37 35.63
N SER A 182 2.53 -33.85 35.05
CA SER A 182 3.81 -34.12 35.73
C SER A 182 4.75 -32.90 35.81
N SER A 183 4.33 -31.74 35.32
CA SER A 183 5.17 -30.54 35.32
C SER A 183 5.55 -30.12 36.74
N PRO A 184 6.77 -29.59 36.95
CA PRO A 184 7.22 -29.04 38.23
C PRO A 184 6.27 -27.98 38.75
N LYS A 185 6.20 -27.83 40.09
CA LYS A 185 5.34 -26.80 40.72
C LYS A 185 5.59 -25.39 40.15
N ARG A 186 6.85 -25.07 39.88
CA ARG A 186 7.25 -23.76 39.34
C ARG A 186 6.70 -23.52 37.93
N GLU A 187 6.75 -24.54 37.06
CA GLU A 187 6.13 -24.48 35.72
C GLU A 187 4.60 -24.31 35.82
N ARG A 188 3.93 -24.97 36.74
CA ARG A 188 2.48 -24.84 36.96
C ARG A 188 2.09 -23.43 37.43
N LEU A 189 2.88 -22.82 38.32
CA LEU A 189 2.65 -21.47 38.77
C LEU A 189 2.85 -20.45 37.62
N ALA A 190 3.91 -20.57 36.84
CA ALA A 190 4.15 -19.78 35.66
C ALA A 190 3.00 -19.89 34.64
N TYR A 191 2.54 -21.11 34.41
CA TYR A 191 1.38 -21.36 33.53
C TYR A 191 0.12 -20.67 34.01
N ASN A 192 -0.16 -20.67 35.31
CA ASN A 192 -1.36 -19.99 35.83
C ASN A 192 -1.30 -18.50 35.52
N HIS A 193 -0.18 -17.83 35.77
CA HIS A 193 0.00 -16.41 35.43
C HIS A 193 -0.14 -16.18 33.91
N TYR A 194 0.51 -17.02 33.09
CA TYR A 194 0.38 -16.94 31.62
C TYR A 194 -1.07 -17.11 31.17
N ARG A 195 -1.80 -18.10 31.72
CA ARG A 195 -3.21 -18.36 31.40
C ARG A 195 -4.09 -17.16 31.79
N ASP A 196 -3.96 -16.70 33.03
CA ASP A 196 -4.80 -15.62 33.57
C ASP A 196 -4.54 -14.31 32.81
N GLY A 197 -3.28 -14.02 32.45
CA GLY A 197 -2.90 -12.91 31.58
C GLY A 197 -3.49 -13.04 30.19
N SER A 198 -3.41 -14.25 29.60
CA SER A 198 -3.97 -14.52 28.26
C SER A 198 -5.49 -14.40 28.22
N GLU A 199 -6.19 -14.94 29.22
CA GLU A 199 -7.66 -14.83 29.30
C GLU A 199 -8.11 -13.36 29.50
N SER A 200 -7.37 -12.60 30.29
CA SER A 200 -7.63 -11.18 30.47
C SER A 200 -7.41 -10.37 29.18
N LEU A 201 -6.34 -10.65 28.45
CA LEU A 201 -6.04 -10.04 27.15
C LEU A 201 -7.11 -10.40 26.12
N ASP A 202 -7.48 -11.67 26.01
CA ASP A 202 -8.50 -12.13 25.07
C ASP A 202 -9.86 -11.49 25.33
N ASN A 203 -10.22 -11.33 26.61
CA ASN A 203 -11.46 -10.64 27.01
C ASN A 203 -11.39 -9.14 26.64
N ALA A 204 -10.23 -8.49 26.82
CA ALA A 204 -10.04 -7.09 26.41
C ALA A 204 -10.16 -6.93 24.89
N ILE A 205 -9.53 -7.81 24.12
CA ILE A 205 -9.62 -7.81 22.64
C ILE A 205 -11.06 -8.05 22.20
N ARG A 206 -11.75 -9.05 22.74
CA ARG A 206 -13.16 -9.30 22.41
C ARG A 206 -14.02 -8.07 22.66
N ARG A 207 -13.92 -7.45 23.82
CA ARG A 207 -14.69 -6.25 24.17
C ARG A 207 -14.36 -5.07 23.26
N GLY A 208 -13.10 -4.94 22.83
CA GLY A 208 -12.65 -3.87 21.94
C GLY A 208 -13.15 -4.02 20.51
N PHE A 209 -13.05 -5.23 19.96
CA PHE A 209 -13.37 -5.48 18.53
C PHE A 209 -14.84 -5.87 18.27
N PHE A 210 -15.53 -6.50 19.26
CA PHE A 210 -16.88 -7.04 19.08
C PHE A 210 -17.94 -6.23 19.82
N ARG A 211 -17.71 -4.94 19.98
CA ARG A 211 -18.55 -4.02 20.75
C ARG A 211 -20.01 -3.94 20.26
N GLU A 212 -20.25 -4.15 18.97
CA GLU A 212 -21.58 -4.04 18.35
C GLU A 212 -22.46 -5.27 18.63
N GLU A 213 -21.87 -6.46 18.84
CA GLU A 213 -22.65 -7.69 19.11
C GLU A 213 -23.00 -7.88 20.59
N LEU A 214 -22.32 -7.20 21.49
CA LEU A 214 -22.61 -7.26 22.92
C LEU A 214 -23.56 -6.11 23.28
N SER A 215 -24.83 -6.42 23.44
CA SER A 215 -25.95 -5.50 23.73
C SER A 215 -25.81 -4.62 25.00
N ARG A 216 -24.61 -4.34 25.46
CA ARG A 216 -24.32 -3.49 26.62
C ARG A 216 -23.33 -2.38 26.27
N PRO A 217 -23.82 -1.14 26.01
CA PRO A 217 -22.97 -0.04 25.51
C PRO A 217 -21.94 0.54 26.49
N ASN A 218 -21.90 0.10 27.74
CA ASN A 218 -21.13 0.77 28.80
C ASN A 218 -19.89 0.03 29.33
N GLU A 219 -19.56 -1.15 28.81
CA GLU A 219 -18.33 -1.83 29.19
C GLU A 219 -17.27 -1.72 28.08
N LEU A 220 -16.66 -0.57 27.93
CA LEU A 220 -15.40 -0.40 27.24
C LEU A 220 -14.39 -1.42 27.80
N ALA A 221 -13.51 -1.95 26.90
CA ALA A 221 -12.29 -2.61 27.36
C ALA A 221 -11.61 -1.64 28.34
N SER A 222 -11.84 -1.88 29.64
CA SER A 222 -11.33 -0.93 30.63
C SER A 222 -9.81 -1.03 30.58
N PRO A 223 -9.07 0.09 30.74
CA PRO A 223 -7.62 0.07 30.93
C PRO A 223 -7.20 -0.93 32.00
N GLN A 224 -8.10 -1.25 32.95
CA GLN A 224 -7.92 -2.23 34.01
C GLN A 224 -7.74 -3.67 33.48
N SER A 225 -8.44 -4.11 32.44
CA SER A 225 -8.28 -5.48 31.91
C SER A 225 -6.93 -5.69 31.21
N LEU A 226 -6.42 -4.65 30.54
CA LEU A 226 -5.07 -4.68 29.95
C LEU A 226 -4.00 -4.60 31.03
N SER A 227 -4.21 -3.81 32.09
CA SER A 227 -3.26 -3.72 33.20
C SER A 227 -3.17 -5.04 33.99
N VAL A 228 -4.29 -5.76 34.17
CA VAL A 228 -4.30 -7.10 34.76
C VAL A 228 -3.49 -8.06 33.90
N SER A 229 -3.76 -8.10 32.59
CA SER A 229 -3.01 -8.94 31.66
C SER A 229 -1.51 -8.66 31.71
N MET A 230 -1.13 -7.37 31.67
CA MET A 230 0.27 -6.95 31.75
C MET A 230 0.93 -7.39 33.05
N ASN A 231 0.26 -7.21 34.19
CA ASN A 231 0.78 -7.62 35.49
C ASN A 231 1.03 -9.14 35.56
N GLU A 232 0.11 -9.93 35.04
CA GLU A 232 0.24 -11.38 34.99
C GLU A 232 1.41 -11.81 34.09
N PHE A 233 1.54 -11.24 32.90
CA PHE A 233 2.67 -11.50 32.01
C PHE A 233 4.01 -11.06 32.61
N MET A 234 4.04 -9.89 33.27
CA MET A 234 5.25 -9.43 33.96
C MET A 234 5.63 -10.33 35.12
N ALA A 235 4.66 -10.97 35.81
CA ALA A 235 4.97 -11.98 36.83
C ALA A 235 5.71 -13.19 36.23
N VAL A 236 5.30 -13.67 35.04
CA VAL A 236 6.03 -14.72 34.33
C VAL A 236 7.46 -14.28 34.01
N LEU A 237 7.62 -13.10 33.39
CA LEU A 237 8.91 -12.60 32.93
C LEU A 237 9.89 -12.26 34.07
N THR A 238 9.39 -11.89 35.23
CA THR A 238 10.25 -11.47 36.36
C THR A 238 10.48 -12.56 37.40
N ARG A 239 9.41 -13.26 37.80
CA ARG A 239 9.46 -14.25 38.87
C ARG A 239 9.72 -15.68 38.37
N PHE A 240 9.35 -15.97 37.10
CA PHE A 240 9.40 -17.30 36.51
C PHE A 240 10.21 -17.34 35.21
N ARG A 241 11.22 -16.46 35.10
CA ARG A 241 12.06 -16.30 33.90
C ARG A 241 12.84 -17.55 33.46
N ASP A 242 12.96 -18.53 34.34
CA ASP A 242 13.60 -19.81 34.11
C ASP A 242 12.61 -20.89 33.61
N THR A 243 11.35 -20.52 33.42
CA THR A 243 10.31 -21.46 32.97
C THR A 243 10.14 -21.42 31.46
N SER A 244 9.55 -22.44 30.95
CA SER A 244 9.28 -22.58 29.52
C SER A 244 8.17 -21.64 29.01
N TRP A 245 7.42 -20.98 29.91
CA TRP A 245 6.31 -20.06 29.58
C TRP A 245 6.76 -18.64 29.23
N VAL A 246 8.05 -18.33 29.40
CA VAL A 246 8.61 -17.02 29.05
C VAL A 246 8.43 -16.71 27.56
N VAL A 247 8.73 -17.65 26.69
CA VAL A 247 8.63 -17.45 25.24
C VAL A 247 7.19 -17.16 24.82
N GLU A 248 6.25 -17.99 25.29
CA GLU A 248 4.82 -17.79 24.99
C GLU A 248 4.28 -16.47 25.55
N THR A 249 4.82 -16.03 26.70
CA THR A 249 4.46 -14.75 27.31
C THR A 249 4.97 -13.56 26.48
N VAL A 250 6.21 -13.62 25.98
CA VAL A 250 6.78 -12.57 25.13
C VAL A 250 6.01 -12.44 23.81
N VAL A 251 5.55 -13.57 23.26
CA VAL A 251 4.73 -13.58 22.03
C VAL A 251 3.36 -12.92 22.24
N LYS A 252 2.86 -12.91 23.48
CA LYS A 252 1.55 -12.28 23.83
C LYS A 252 1.64 -10.78 24.15
N LEU A 253 2.83 -10.27 24.44
CA LEU A 253 3.10 -8.86 24.69
C LEU A 253 3.34 -8.07 23.42
#